data_19b51ecc947e8a37f3e7eb0ef6077873
#
_entry.id   19b51ecc947e8a37f3e7eb0ef6077873
#
_cell.length_a   1.000
_cell.length_b   1.000
_cell.length_c   1.000
_cell.angle_alpha   90.00
_cell.angle_beta   90.00
_cell.angle_gamma   90.00
#
_symmetry.space_group_name_H-M   'P 1'
#
loop_
_entity.id
_entity.type
_entity.pdbx_description
1 polymer ?
#
loop_
_entity_poly.entity_id
_entity_poly.type
_entity_poly.pdbx_seq_one_letter_code
_entity_poly.pdbx_strand_id
1 'polypeptide(L)'
;MYDLEVKQKADKIFFKLGKKDPNRMQAINKKLNEICSNPFHEYKFLKKPLQKYNRVHIDKHFVLIFKTNHKKRVIEVHNYGHHDYVYDWVPTEILFFF
;
A
#
# COMPACT_ATOMS: atom_id res chain seq x y z
N MET A 1 7.46 16.48 3.05
CA MET A 1 7.37 15.03 2.76
C MET A 1 6.65 14.34 3.92
N TYR A 2 5.69 13.50 3.63
CA TYR A 2 5.03 12.68 4.64
C TYR A 2 5.92 11.52 5.06
N ASP A 3 5.75 11.09 6.31
CA ASP A 3 6.44 9.91 6.83
C ASP A 3 5.80 8.64 6.30
N LEU A 4 6.52 7.53 6.38
CA LEU A 4 6.08 6.22 5.93
C LEU A 4 5.85 5.31 7.13
N GLU A 5 4.69 4.66 7.16
CA GLU A 5 4.39 3.61 8.12
C GLU A 5 4.01 2.35 7.35
N VAL A 6 4.77 1.27 7.53
CA VAL A 6 4.49 0.00 6.87
C VAL A 6 3.78 -0.90 7.88
N LYS A 7 2.52 -1.23 7.60
CA LYS A 7 1.73 -2.10 8.48
C LYS A 7 2.27 -3.52 8.43
N GLN A 8 1.95 -4.29 9.46
CA GLN A 8 2.54 -5.62 9.69
C GLN A 8 2.42 -6.56 8.49
N LYS A 9 1.26 -6.63 7.86
CA LYS A 9 1.06 -7.50 6.69
C LYS A 9 1.99 -7.12 5.53
N ALA A 10 2.05 -5.83 5.20
CA ALA A 10 2.91 -5.35 4.13
C ALA A 10 4.39 -5.54 4.49
N ASP A 11 4.75 -5.29 5.74
CA ASP A 11 6.13 -5.46 6.21
C ASP A 11 6.62 -6.90 6.01
N LYS A 12 5.79 -7.87 6.36
CA LYS A 12 6.11 -9.29 6.15
C LYS A 12 6.30 -9.63 4.67
N ILE A 13 5.45 -9.06 3.81
CA ILE A 13 5.54 -9.26 2.37
C ILE A 13 6.85 -8.69 1.84
N PHE A 14 7.19 -7.46 2.24
CA PHE A 14 8.40 -6.78 1.77
C PHE A 14 9.67 -7.45 2.27
N PHE A 15 9.66 -7.98 3.49
CA PHE A 15 10.80 -8.72 4.03
C PHE A 15 11.13 -9.93 3.15
N LYS A 16 10.12 -10.71 2.78
CA LYS A 16 10.30 -11.86 1.90
C LYS A 16 10.70 -11.45 0.49
N LEU A 17 10.05 -10.41 -0.02
CA LEU A 17 10.29 -9.92 -1.37
C LEU A 17 11.70 -9.38 -1.54
N GLY A 18 12.21 -8.66 -0.56
CA GLY A 18 13.56 -8.12 -0.61
C GLY A 18 14.63 -9.19 -0.74
N LYS A 19 14.37 -10.39 -0.24
CA LYS A 19 15.28 -11.54 -0.39
C LYS A 19 15.15 -12.21 -1.76
N LYS A 20 13.92 -12.31 -2.29
CA LYS A 20 13.64 -13.03 -3.54
C LYS A 20 13.84 -12.16 -4.78
N ASP A 21 13.50 -10.90 -4.70
CA ASP A 21 13.47 -9.99 -5.85
C ASP A 21 13.84 -8.58 -5.42
N PRO A 22 15.15 -8.32 -5.19
CA PRO A 22 15.59 -6.99 -4.75
C PRO A 22 15.25 -5.87 -5.73
N ASN A 23 15.23 -6.16 -7.02
CA ASN A 23 14.90 -5.15 -8.05
C ASN A 23 13.44 -4.70 -7.93
N ARG A 24 12.55 -5.63 -7.67
CA ARG A 24 11.13 -5.31 -7.44
C ARG A 24 10.96 -4.49 -6.16
N MET A 25 11.69 -4.84 -5.12
CA MET A 25 11.66 -4.08 -3.87
C MET A 25 12.15 -2.65 -4.06
N GLN A 26 13.16 -2.44 -4.90
CA GLN A 26 13.62 -1.10 -5.25
C GLN A 26 12.53 -0.30 -5.98
N ALA A 27 11.80 -0.93 -6.89
CA ALA A 27 10.68 -0.28 -7.58
C ALA A 27 9.58 0.13 -6.61
N ILE A 28 9.28 -0.72 -5.62
CA ILE A 28 8.32 -0.41 -4.56
C ILE A 28 8.80 0.79 -3.74
N ASN A 29 10.05 0.79 -3.30
CA ASN A 29 10.62 1.88 -2.53
C ASN A 29 10.59 3.21 -3.30
N LYS A 30 10.88 3.18 -4.59
CA LYS A 30 10.80 4.36 -5.45
C LYS A 30 9.37 4.91 -5.48
N LYS A 31 8.38 4.03 -5.64
CA LYS A 31 6.97 4.43 -5.65
C LYS A 31 6.54 5.00 -4.30
N LEU A 32 6.96 4.39 -3.21
CA LEU A 32 6.66 4.89 -1.86
C LEU A 32 7.24 6.29 -1.63
N ASN A 33 8.46 6.55 -2.10
CA ASN A 33 9.06 7.87 -2.03
C ASN A 33 8.27 8.90 -2.84
N GLU A 34 7.79 8.52 -4.02
CA GLU A 34 6.93 9.37 -4.84
C GLU A 34 5.64 9.74 -4.10
N ILE A 35 5.00 8.75 -3.48
CA ILE A 35 3.74 8.96 -2.76
C ILE A 35 3.97 9.89 -1.55
N CYS A 36 5.02 9.64 -0.78
CA CYS A 36 5.35 10.48 0.38
C CYS A 36 5.66 11.92 -0.03
N SER A 37 6.22 12.12 -1.21
CA SER A 37 6.55 13.45 -1.75
C SER A 37 5.35 14.15 -2.39
N ASN A 38 4.29 13.41 -2.74
CA ASN A 38 3.08 13.92 -3.39
C ASN A 38 1.82 13.40 -2.70
N PRO A 39 1.65 13.69 -1.39
CA PRO A 39 0.55 13.10 -0.63
C PRO A 39 -0.82 13.67 -1.00
N PHE A 40 -0.88 14.79 -1.73
CA PHE A 40 -2.13 15.41 -2.16
C PHE A 40 -2.52 15.06 -3.60
N HIS A 41 -1.71 14.24 -4.28
CA HIS A 41 -2.09 13.71 -5.59
C HIS A 41 -3.36 12.86 -5.43
N GLU A 42 -4.25 12.93 -6.42
CA GLU A 42 -5.49 12.15 -6.41
C GLU A 42 -5.22 10.70 -6.82
N TYR A 43 -4.96 9.86 -5.83
CA TYR A 43 -4.81 8.42 -6.04
C TYR A 43 -6.17 7.75 -6.08
N LYS A 44 -6.31 6.69 -6.87
CA LYS A 44 -7.57 5.96 -6.99
C LYS A 44 -7.92 5.26 -5.69
N PHE A 45 -9.20 5.29 -5.34
CA PHE A 45 -9.73 4.56 -4.20
C PHE A 45 -10.21 3.18 -4.61
N LEU A 46 -10.18 2.24 -3.68
CA LEU A 46 -10.74 0.92 -3.88
C LEU A 46 -12.27 0.96 -3.77
N LYS A 47 -12.92 -0.10 -4.27
CA LYS A 47 -14.37 -0.28 -4.15
C LYS A 47 -14.71 -0.82 -2.75
N LYS A 48 -15.99 -0.65 -2.36
CA LYS A 48 -16.49 -1.22 -1.09
C LYS A 48 -16.12 -2.71 -0.97
N PRO A 49 -15.77 -3.21 0.21
CA PRO A 49 -15.71 -2.49 1.49
C PRO A 49 -14.38 -1.78 1.75
N LEU A 50 -13.51 -1.66 0.77
CA LEU A 50 -12.16 -1.11 0.90
C LEU A 50 -12.05 0.36 0.46
N GLN A 51 -13.15 1.09 0.43
CA GLN A 51 -13.21 2.44 -0.14
C GLN A 51 -12.39 3.49 0.60
N LYS A 52 -11.86 3.17 1.78
CA LYS A 52 -10.97 4.07 2.53
C LYS A 52 -9.51 3.98 2.09
N TYR A 53 -9.19 2.99 1.26
CA TYR A 53 -7.83 2.70 0.84
C TYR A 53 -7.60 3.15 -0.58
N ASN A 54 -6.35 3.56 -0.84
CA ASN A 54 -5.90 3.91 -2.18
C ASN A 54 -5.07 2.79 -2.78
N ARG A 55 -4.95 2.81 -4.09
CA ARG A 55 -4.11 1.86 -4.82
C ARG A 55 -3.23 2.56 -5.82
N VAL A 56 -2.07 1.95 -6.08
CA VAL A 56 -1.21 2.35 -7.18
C VAL A 56 -0.55 1.09 -7.74
N HIS A 57 -0.43 1.03 -9.07
CA HIS A 57 0.27 -0.07 -9.71
C HIS A 57 1.79 0.12 -9.61
N ILE A 58 2.49 -0.95 -9.28
CA ILE A 58 3.96 -0.99 -9.36
C ILE A 58 4.36 -1.39 -10.79
N ASP A 59 3.61 -2.33 -11.36
CA ASP A 59 3.72 -2.73 -12.76
C ASP A 59 2.33 -3.17 -13.24
N LYS A 60 2.26 -3.90 -14.35
CA LYS A 60 0.98 -4.34 -14.93
C LYS A 60 0.16 -5.24 -13.99
N HIS A 61 0.84 -6.00 -13.13
CA HIS A 61 0.19 -7.09 -12.37
C HIS A 61 0.17 -6.88 -10.88
N PHE A 62 1.01 -6.02 -10.33
CA PHE A 62 1.16 -5.86 -8.89
C PHE A 62 0.70 -4.49 -8.43
N VAL A 63 0.03 -4.48 -7.29
CA VAL A 63 -0.65 -3.31 -6.75
C VAL A 63 -0.21 -3.08 -5.31
N LEU A 64 0.07 -1.83 -4.99
CA LEU A 64 0.35 -1.35 -3.65
C LEU A 64 -0.92 -0.72 -3.09
N ILE A 65 -1.33 -1.15 -1.90
CA ILE A 65 -2.50 -0.61 -1.20
C ILE A 65 -2.02 0.21 -0.01
N PHE A 66 -2.47 1.44 0.05
CA PHE A 66 -2.06 2.38 1.08
C PHE A 66 -3.20 3.33 1.45
N LYS A 67 -2.96 4.09 2.50
CA LYS A 67 -3.91 5.08 2.99
C LYS A 67 -3.13 6.30 3.43
N THR A 68 -3.60 7.48 3.10
CA THR A 68 -2.95 8.72 3.53
C THR A 68 -3.64 9.25 4.78
N ASN A 69 -2.88 9.39 5.84
CA ASN A 69 -3.34 10.05 7.05
C ASN A 69 -2.83 11.49 7.05
N HIS A 70 -3.66 12.41 6.55
CA HIS A 70 -3.26 13.82 6.44
C HIS A 70 -3.11 14.50 7.80
N LYS A 71 -3.85 14.06 8.80
CA LYS A 71 -3.77 14.61 10.16
C LYS A 71 -2.40 14.34 10.78
N LYS A 72 -1.89 13.12 10.62
CA LYS A 72 -0.59 12.73 11.14
C LYS A 72 0.54 12.91 10.13
N ARG A 73 0.22 13.25 8.88
CA ARG A 73 1.18 13.36 7.78
C ARG A 73 1.96 12.08 7.57
N VAL A 74 1.23 10.97 7.44
CA VAL A 74 1.80 9.63 7.29
C VAL A 74 1.12 8.92 6.12
N ILE A 75 1.93 8.23 5.32
CA ILE A 75 1.47 7.27 4.33
C ILE A 75 1.51 5.90 4.98
N GLU A 76 0.36 5.27 5.15
CA GLU A 76 0.22 3.95 5.75
C GLU A 76 0.15 2.90 4.65
N VAL A 77 1.14 2.03 4.57
CA VAL A 77 1.18 0.94 3.58
C VAL A 77 0.55 -0.30 4.21
N HIS A 78 -0.55 -0.78 3.62
CA HIS A 78 -1.35 -1.84 4.19
C HIS A 78 -1.14 -3.19 3.52
N ASN A 79 -0.98 -3.22 2.20
CA ASN A 79 -0.86 -4.48 1.49
C ASN A 79 -0.15 -4.29 0.14
N TYR A 80 0.32 -5.40 -0.41
CA TYR A 80 0.92 -5.46 -1.74
C TYR A 80 0.70 -6.86 -2.28
N GLY A 81 0.32 -6.96 -3.55
CA GLY A 81 0.13 -8.26 -4.17
C GLY A 81 -0.34 -8.16 -5.60
N HIS A 82 -0.49 -9.32 -6.21
CA HIS A 82 -1.01 -9.44 -7.57
C HIS A 82 -2.45 -8.94 -7.62
N HIS A 83 -2.83 -8.22 -8.68
CA HIS A 83 -4.15 -7.59 -8.80
C HIS A 83 -5.31 -8.60 -8.75
N ASP A 84 -5.07 -9.86 -9.10
CA ASP A 84 -6.11 -10.89 -9.05
C ASP A 84 -6.51 -11.27 -7.62
N TYR A 85 -5.61 -11.05 -6.64
CA TYR A 85 -5.79 -11.54 -5.27
C TYR A 85 -5.75 -10.46 -4.19
N VAL A 86 -5.08 -9.34 -4.46
CA VAL A 86 -4.81 -8.34 -3.44
C VAL A 86 -6.10 -7.74 -2.86
N TYR A 87 -7.16 -7.70 -3.64
CA TYR A 87 -8.45 -7.13 -3.24
C TYR A 87 -9.32 -8.07 -2.41
N ASP A 88 -8.94 -9.34 -2.30
CA ASP A 88 -9.62 -10.32 -1.44
C ASP A 88 -9.24 -10.15 0.04
N TRP A 89 -8.35 -9.25 0.31
CA TRP A 89 -7.87 -8.93 1.64
C TRP A 89 -8.96 -8.23 2.48
N VAL A 90 -9.07 -8.67 3.75
CA VAL A 90 -9.95 -8.03 4.72
C VAL A 90 -9.08 -7.40 5.81
N PRO A 91 -8.99 -6.06 5.85
CA PRO A 91 -8.19 -5.38 6.89
C PRO A 91 -8.71 -5.64 8.29
N THR A 92 -7.81 -5.73 9.26
CA THR A 92 -8.16 -5.93 10.67
C THR A 92 -9.12 -4.85 11.17
N GLU A 93 -8.93 -3.60 10.77
CA GLU A 93 -9.79 -2.49 11.18
C GLU A 93 -11.22 -2.63 10.65
N ILE A 94 -11.45 -3.33 9.54
CA ILE A 94 -12.80 -3.64 9.03
C ILE A 94 -13.41 -4.79 9.81
N LEU A 95 -12.62 -5.79 10.20
CA LEU A 95 -13.10 -6.96 10.94
C LEU A 95 -13.77 -6.60 12.26
N PHE A 96 -13.35 -5.53 12.91
CA PHE A 96 -13.90 -5.10 14.19
C PHE A 96 -15.24 -4.36 14.06
N PHE A 97 -15.71 -4.08 12.86
CA PHE A 97 -16.99 -3.42 12.62
C PHE A 97 -18.11 -4.39 12.24
N PHE A 98 -17.82 -5.65 12.17
CA PHE A 98 -18.82 -6.70 11.88
C PHE A 98 -19.10 -7.58 13.11
#